data_ab54c6e8a9739654fd1b97f771340e4a
#
_entry.id   ab54c6e8a9739654fd1b97f771340e4a
#
_cell.length_a   1.000
_cell.length_b   1.000
_cell.length_c   1.000
_cell.angle_alpha   90.00
_cell.angle_beta   90.00
_cell.angle_gamma   90.00
#
_symmetry.space_group_name_H-M   'P 1'
#
loop_
_entity.id
_entity.type
_entity.pdbx_description
1 polymer ?
#
loop_
_entity_poly.entity_id
_entity_poly.type
_entity_poly.pdbx_seq_one_letter_code
_entity_poly.pdbx_strand_id
1 'polypeptide(L)'
;MTKRNINLVMSVANDSGNGFSKTFFKFEDGSNRVTITPSLYAPITSNEGIPNLGDANVQDMEKNMDVTIKSPALKTTEEYLVGNAAIANGDSVISYNVDANLGKVTPDISIILPLTKIAYVALEHVLEKKQDIPKTINVTLAYYLTCLPISEFNNPKKRELFLKKLSKGKHTVIIKSLRQDVKVNISMDATQTFIYPEGITAQIGLIYNPEKSFAYREGDLFEKSPYSNGKAYSDSGNALLIDIGDGTTDISIMDGTHPLKGLGVNISLSQGVGTAASAASDQLAIDYTQIGHYSRSVFLEHAIRENGEGKTLREKYLEPKINSLINAIETVVEKEYRKANNDINTVVVLGGGVNALTEKNKEFLQAKIDSLNPFESHANVWWIPVKYSQLLNLDG
;
A
#
# COMPACT_ATOMS: atom_id res chain seq x y z
N MET A 1 -39.81 -13.53 -4.13
CA MET A 1 -38.44 -13.69 -4.64
C MET A 1 -37.54 -14.14 -3.51
N THR A 2 -36.93 -15.32 -3.64
CA THR A 2 -36.10 -15.94 -2.60
C THR A 2 -34.81 -15.13 -2.48
N LYS A 3 -34.61 -14.49 -1.34
CA LYS A 3 -33.37 -13.73 -1.02
C LYS A 3 -32.20 -14.72 -0.99
N ARG A 4 -31.43 -14.82 -2.08
CA ARG A 4 -30.38 -15.82 -2.25
C ARG A 4 -29.14 -15.48 -1.40
N ASN A 5 -28.66 -16.48 -0.66
CA ASN A 5 -27.32 -16.50 -0.13
C ASN A 5 -26.37 -16.92 -1.26
N ILE A 6 -25.28 -16.19 -1.44
CA ILE A 6 -24.27 -16.46 -2.46
C ILE A 6 -22.99 -16.88 -1.74
N ASN A 7 -22.36 -17.96 -2.21
CA ASN A 7 -21.03 -18.36 -1.76
C ASN A 7 -20.03 -17.98 -2.84
N LEU A 8 -18.93 -17.38 -2.43
CA LEU A 8 -17.87 -16.90 -3.29
C LEU A 8 -16.53 -17.32 -2.71
N VAL A 9 -15.65 -17.82 -3.54
CA VAL A 9 -14.26 -18.09 -3.19
C VAL A 9 -13.37 -17.13 -3.97
N MET A 10 -12.40 -16.53 -3.29
CA MET A 10 -11.42 -15.65 -3.90
C MET A 10 -10.09 -15.72 -3.18
N SER A 11 -9.02 -15.35 -3.86
CA SER A 11 -7.71 -15.09 -3.27
C SER A 11 -7.46 -13.58 -3.25
N VAL A 12 -6.80 -13.10 -2.21
CA VAL A 12 -6.58 -11.66 -1.98
C VAL A 12 -5.12 -11.42 -1.63
N ALA A 13 -4.50 -10.48 -2.33
CA ALA A 13 -3.21 -9.93 -1.94
C ALA A 13 -3.36 -8.44 -1.62
N ASN A 14 -3.03 -8.06 -0.38
CA ASN A 14 -3.27 -6.72 0.13
C ASN A 14 -1.98 -6.07 0.62
N ASP A 15 -1.57 -5.00 -0.04
CA ASP A 15 -0.55 -4.07 0.42
C ASP A 15 -1.22 -2.88 1.09
N SER A 16 -1.17 -2.84 2.42
CA SER A 16 -1.70 -1.75 3.23
C SER A 16 -0.64 -0.67 3.44
N GLY A 17 -0.36 0.12 2.41
CA GLY A 17 0.49 1.31 2.53
C GLY A 17 -0.12 2.36 3.47
N ASN A 18 0.70 3.24 4.04
CA ASN A 18 0.21 4.27 4.97
C ASN A 18 -0.69 5.31 4.26
N GLY A 19 -0.41 5.64 2.99
CA GLY A 19 -1.25 6.56 2.21
C GLY A 19 -2.35 5.84 1.44
N PHE A 20 -2.03 4.73 0.80
CA PHE A 20 -2.97 3.96 -0.03
C PHE A 20 -2.82 2.47 0.20
N SER A 21 -3.94 1.78 0.28
CA SER A 21 -4.02 0.32 0.24
C SER A 21 -4.25 -0.14 -1.19
N LYS A 22 -3.36 -0.98 -1.68
CA LYS A 22 -3.41 -1.60 -2.99
C LYS A 22 -3.78 -3.06 -2.81
N THR A 23 -4.82 -3.53 -3.49
CA THR A 23 -5.29 -4.90 -3.29
C THR A 23 -5.59 -5.54 -4.64
N PHE A 24 -5.07 -6.74 -4.81
CA PHE A 24 -5.38 -7.62 -5.93
C PHE A 24 -6.33 -8.71 -5.46
N PHE A 25 -7.36 -8.97 -6.26
CA PHE A 25 -8.36 -10.01 -6.05
C PHE A 25 -8.35 -10.96 -7.24
N LYS A 26 -8.37 -12.26 -6.97
CA LYS A 26 -8.51 -13.31 -7.98
C LYS A 26 -9.68 -14.22 -7.61
N PHE A 27 -10.60 -14.39 -8.52
CA PHE A 27 -11.78 -15.22 -8.35
C PHE A 27 -11.57 -16.61 -8.94
N GLU A 28 -12.36 -17.61 -8.50
CA GLU A 28 -12.29 -18.99 -9.00
C GLU A 28 -12.52 -19.11 -10.51
N ASP A 29 -13.29 -18.20 -11.11
CA ASP A 29 -13.54 -18.18 -12.56
C ASP A 29 -12.36 -17.61 -13.38
N GLY A 30 -11.25 -17.30 -12.74
CA GLY A 30 -10.05 -16.75 -13.36
C GLY A 30 -10.07 -15.22 -13.53
N SER A 31 -11.21 -14.56 -13.30
CA SER A 31 -11.27 -13.10 -13.35
C SER A 31 -10.48 -12.48 -12.19
N ASN A 32 -9.98 -11.29 -12.40
CA ASN A 32 -9.22 -10.55 -11.37
C ASN A 32 -9.65 -9.09 -11.30
N ARG A 33 -9.31 -8.45 -10.18
CA ARG A 33 -9.54 -7.03 -9.96
C ARG A 33 -8.43 -6.42 -9.12
N VAL A 34 -8.08 -5.18 -9.40
CA VAL A 34 -7.16 -4.36 -8.60
C VAL A 34 -7.89 -3.15 -8.07
N THR A 35 -7.68 -2.83 -6.80
CA THR A 35 -8.20 -1.62 -6.19
C THR A 35 -7.08 -0.83 -5.54
N ILE A 36 -7.18 0.50 -5.60
CA ILE A 36 -6.29 1.44 -4.92
C ILE A 36 -7.18 2.38 -4.11
N THR A 37 -7.12 2.27 -2.79
CA THR A 37 -8.02 2.98 -1.88
C THR A 37 -7.20 3.77 -0.87
N PRO A 38 -7.54 5.04 -0.58
CA PRO A 38 -6.89 5.79 0.49
C PRO A 38 -6.94 5.02 1.83
N SER A 39 -5.79 4.93 2.51
CA SER A 39 -5.65 4.17 3.78
C SER A 39 -6.18 5.00 4.95
N LEU A 40 -7.50 5.19 4.96
CA LEU A 40 -8.17 5.96 6.01
C LEU A 40 -9.64 5.53 6.17
N TYR A 41 -10.19 5.83 7.33
CA TYR A 41 -11.60 5.63 7.65
C TYR A 41 -12.09 6.72 8.59
N ALA A 42 -13.40 6.89 8.69
CA ALA A 42 -14.06 7.74 9.68
C ALA A 42 -15.19 6.95 10.37
N PRO A 43 -15.20 6.86 11.71
CA PRO A 43 -16.35 6.30 12.42
C PRO A 43 -17.56 7.25 12.29
N ILE A 44 -18.73 6.68 12.08
CA ILE A 44 -19.99 7.45 12.08
C ILE A 44 -20.50 7.52 13.50
N THR A 45 -20.51 8.72 14.06
CA THR A 45 -20.91 8.96 15.46
C THR A 45 -22.30 9.59 15.61
N SER A 46 -22.88 10.12 14.52
CA SER A 46 -24.19 10.73 14.50
C SER A 46 -25.17 9.93 13.65
N ASN A 47 -26.46 9.91 14.08
CA ASN A 47 -27.54 9.32 13.30
C ASN A 47 -27.97 10.18 12.08
N GLU A 48 -27.25 11.23 11.78
CA GLU A 48 -27.44 11.98 10.55
C GLU A 48 -26.88 11.15 9.41
N GLY A 49 -27.75 10.37 8.82
CA GLY A 49 -27.42 9.41 7.76
C GLY A 49 -26.73 10.09 6.61
N ILE A 50 -25.68 9.45 6.14
CA ILE A 50 -25.12 9.78 4.83
C ILE A 50 -26.27 9.79 3.82
N PRO A 51 -26.31 10.75 2.91
CA PRO A 51 -27.33 10.79 1.89
C PRO A 51 -27.42 9.41 1.23
N ASN A 52 -28.62 8.80 1.34
CA ASN A 52 -28.89 7.52 0.71
C ASN A 52 -28.60 7.67 -0.80
N LEU A 53 -27.54 7.06 -1.29
CA LEU A 53 -27.01 7.27 -2.63
C LEU A 53 -27.93 6.71 -3.74
N GLY A 54 -29.16 6.37 -3.38
CA GLY A 54 -30.16 5.89 -4.32
C GLY A 54 -29.74 4.59 -4.98
N ASP A 55 -30.07 4.43 -6.26
CA ASP A 55 -29.59 3.33 -7.10
C ASP A 55 -28.11 3.55 -7.48
N ALA A 56 -27.20 3.45 -6.49
CA ALA A 56 -25.77 3.63 -6.70
C ALA A 56 -25.30 2.69 -7.82
N ASN A 57 -24.81 3.29 -8.89
CA ASN A 57 -24.19 2.55 -9.97
C ASN A 57 -22.99 1.77 -9.40
N VAL A 58 -22.82 0.50 -9.80
CA VAL A 58 -21.70 -0.34 -9.42
C VAL A 58 -20.34 0.38 -9.55
N GLN A 59 -20.22 1.27 -10.54
CA GLN A 59 -19.03 2.07 -10.80
C GLN A 59 -18.69 3.11 -9.72
N ASP A 60 -19.62 3.46 -8.85
CA ASP A 60 -19.41 4.47 -7.80
C ASP A 60 -19.25 3.85 -6.39
N MET A 61 -19.27 2.53 -6.27
CA MET A 61 -19.24 1.87 -4.97
C MET A 61 -17.94 2.15 -4.21
N GLU A 62 -16.79 2.20 -4.88
CA GLU A 62 -15.52 2.53 -4.22
C GLU A 62 -15.47 3.94 -3.63
N LYS A 63 -16.27 4.87 -4.20
CA LYS A 63 -16.38 6.25 -3.69
C LYS A 63 -17.30 6.36 -2.48
N ASN A 64 -18.09 5.32 -2.22
CA ASN A 64 -19.21 5.34 -1.27
C ASN A 64 -19.15 4.16 -0.30
N MET A 65 -17.95 3.82 0.18
CA MET A 65 -17.77 2.73 1.12
C MET A 65 -18.27 3.09 2.53
N ASP A 66 -19.53 2.75 2.78
CA ASP A 66 -20.24 2.87 4.04
C ASP A 66 -20.58 1.48 4.57
N VAL A 67 -20.03 1.11 5.72
CA VAL A 67 -20.09 -0.24 6.25
C VAL A 67 -20.25 -0.29 7.77
N THR A 68 -21.06 -1.23 8.26
CA THR A 68 -20.98 -1.67 9.65
C THR A 68 -20.14 -2.93 9.74
N ILE A 69 -19.11 -2.96 10.58
CA ILE A 69 -18.20 -4.10 10.71
C ILE A 69 -18.35 -4.75 12.08
N LYS A 70 -18.63 -6.06 12.08
CA LYS A 70 -18.56 -6.93 13.27
C LYS A 70 -17.43 -7.93 13.08
N SER A 71 -16.37 -7.78 13.86
CA SER A 71 -15.15 -8.59 13.75
C SER A 71 -14.61 -8.94 15.14
N PRO A 72 -14.16 -10.19 15.38
CA PRO A 72 -13.46 -10.54 16.62
C PRO A 72 -12.12 -9.81 16.80
N ALA A 73 -11.63 -9.19 15.74
CA ALA A 73 -10.38 -8.40 15.74
C ALA A 73 -10.58 -6.94 16.17
N LEU A 74 -11.81 -6.45 16.17
CA LEU A 74 -12.19 -5.09 16.59
C LEU A 74 -12.84 -5.15 17.99
N LYS A 75 -12.66 -4.08 18.76
CA LYS A 75 -13.25 -4.01 20.12
C LYS A 75 -14.75 -3.79 20.09
N THR A 76 -15.23 -3.04 19.13
CA THR A 76 -16.62 -2.61 18.99
C THR A 76 -17.15 -2.98 17.61
N THR A 77 -18.48 -3.04 17.50
CA THR A 77 -19.18 -3.10 16.21
C THR A 77 -19.66 -1.70 15.91
N GLU A 78 -19.10 -1.09 14.90
CA GLU A 78 -19.36 0.31 14.55
C GLU A 78 -19.57 0.46 13.05
N GLU A 79 -20.11 1.61 12.66
CA GLU A 79 -20.30 2.03 11.29
C GLU A 79 -19.17 2.95 10.88
N TYR A 80 -18.64 2.72 9.67
CA TYR A 80 -17.46 3.41 9.15
C TYR A 80 -17.66 3.84 7.72
N LEU A 81 -17.19 5.06 7.42
CA LEU A 81 -16.84 5.47 6.09
C LEU A 81 -15.39 5.09 5.81
N VAL A 82 -15.11 4.55 4.63
CA VAL A 82 -13.77 4.04 4.30
C VAL A 82 -13.28 4.66 2.99
N GLY A 83 -11.99 4.98 2.93
CA GLY A 83 -11.35 5.52 1.73
C GLY A 83 -11.95 6.86 1.29
N ASN A 84 -12.31 6.97 0.02
CA ASN A 84 -12.87 8.20 -0.55
C ASN A 84 -14.16 8.66 0.14
N ALA A 85 -15.00 7.73 0.62
CA ALA A 85 -16.20 8.07 1.38
C ALA A 85 -15.86 8.82 2.67
N ALA A 86 -14.83 8.41 3.38
CA ALA A 86 -14.35 9.10 4.58
C ALA A 86 -13.77 10.49 4.27
N ILE A 87 -13.07 10.66 3.15
CA ILE A 87 -12.57 11.99 2.73
C ILE A 87 -13.72 12.94 2.45
N ALA A 88 -14.77 12.44 1.77
CA ALA A 88 -15.86 13.29 1.32
C ALA A 88 -16.85 13.67 2.44
N ASN A 89 -17.05 12.80 3.42
CA ASN A 89 -18.17 12.90 4.37
C ASN A 89 -17.76 12.65 5.85
N GLY A 90 -16.50 12.41 6.12
CA GLY A 90 -16.04 12.07 7.49
C GLY A 90 -15.69 13.31 8.31
N ASP A 91 -16.29 13.44 9.51
CA ASP A 91 -15.97 14.50 10.47
C ASP A 91 -14.61 14.29 11.14
N SER A 92 -14.24 13.02 11.36
CA SER A 92 -13.00 12.63 12.06
C SER A 92 -12.31 11.51 11.30
N VAL A 93 -11.46 11.87 10.35
CA VAL A 93 -10.72 10.94 9.52
C VAL A 93 -9.53 10.37 10.28
N ILE A 94 -9.43 9.05 10.32
CA ILE A 94 -8.36 8.29 10.97
C ILE A 94 -7.54 7.58 9.88
N SER A 95 -6.24 7.78 9.91
CA SER A 95 -5.25 7.11 9.06
C SER A 95 -4.22 6.36 9.90
N TYR A 96 -3.27 5.68 9.26
CA TYR A 96 -2.10 5.18 9.98
C TYR A 96 -1.33 6.36 10.59
N ASN A 97 -1.10 6.27 11.91
CA ASN A 97 -0.27 7.25 12.60
C ASN A 97 1.20 6.85 12.48
N VAL A 98 1.89 7.46 11.52
CA VAL A 98 3.30 7.17 11.24
C VAL A 98 4.19 7.71 12.37
N ASP A 99 3.80 8.84 12.96
CA ASP A 99 4.60 9.53 13.98
C ASP A 99 4.57 8.81 15.33
N ALA A 100 3.50 8.09 15.64
CA ALA A 100 3.33 7.41 16.92
C ALA A 100 4.03 6.04 17.00
N ASN A 101 4.75 5.59 15.98
CA ASN A 101 5.42 4.27 15.92
C ASN A 101 4.51 3.08 16.27
N LEU A 102 3.19 3.23 16.08
CA LEU A 102 2.21 2.18 16.42
C LEU A 102 2.28 0.99 15.46
N GLY A 103 2.93 1.18 14.32
CA GLY A 103 3.05 0.18 13.27
C GLY A 103 1.70 -0.16 12.62
N LYS A 104 1.64 -1.30 11.93
CA LYS A 104 0.43 -1.76 11.22
C LYS A 104 -0.33 -2.87 11.94
N VAL A 105 0.27 -3.53 12.93
CA VAL A 105 -0.35 -4.66 13.66
C VAL A 105 -1.44 -4.19 14.62
N THR A 106 -1.24 -3.06 15.28
CA THR A 106 -2.12 -2.60 16.38
C THR A 106 -3.36 -1.85 15.90
N PRO A 107 -3.29 -0.89 14.94
CA PRO A 107 -4.41 -0.06 14.55
C PRO A 107 -5.57 -0.85 13.92
N ASP A 108 -6.79 -0.40 14.19
CA ASP A 108 -8.01 -1.03 13.66
C ASP A 108 -8.16 -0.85 12.15
N ILE A 109 -7.56 0.19 11.57
CA ILE A 109 -7.52 0.41 10.12
C ILE A 109 -6.97 -0.81 9.35
N SER A 110 -6.02 -1.55 9.94
CA SER A 110 -5.45 -2.77 9.35
C SER A 110 -6.44 -3.93 9.24
N ILE A 111 -7.61 -3.80 9.87
CA ILE A 111 -8.72 -4.76 9.81
C ILE A 111 -9.90 -4.15 9.04
N ILE A 112 -10.26 -2.90 9.35
CA ILE A 112 -11.39 -2.20 8.74
C ILE A 112 -11.23 -2.11 7.21
N LEU A 113 -10.08 -1.63 6.76
CA LEU A 113 -9.83 -1.35 5.35
C LEU A 113 -9.87 -2.63 4.48
N PRO A 114 -9.11 -3.70 4.75
CA PRO A 114 -9.15 -4.90 3.93
C PRO A 114 -10.52 -5.61 3.98
N LEU A 115 -11.18 -5.68 5.14
CA LEU A 115 -12.50 -6.29 5.22
C LEU A 115 -13.54 -5.55 4.37
N THR A 116 -13.51 -4.21 4.39
CA THR A 116 -14.38 -3.38 3.56
C THR A 116 -14.13 -3.63 2.08
N LYS A 117 -12.87 -3.61 1.65
CA LYS A 117 -12.51 -3.84 0.24
C LYS A 117 -12.94 -5.23 -0.24
N ILE A 118 -12.71 -6.28 0.57
CA ILE A 118 -13.16 -7.64 0.24
C ILE A 118 -14.68 -7.68 0.07
N ALA A 119 -15.42 -7.01 0.96
CA ALA A 119 -16.88 -6.99 0.91
C ALA A 119 -17.40 -6.30 -0.35
N TYR A 120 -16.85 -5.12 -0.68
CA TYR A 120 -17.26 -4.36 -1.85
C TYR A 120 -16.92 -5.07 -3.16
N VAL A 121 -15.71 -5.58 -3.31
CA VAL A 121 -15.29 -6.31 -4.51
C VAL A 121 -16.07 -7.61 -4.69
N ALA A 122 -16.41 -8.31 -3.59
CA ALA A 122 -17.28 -9.47 -3.64
C ALA A 122 -18.70 -9.11 -4.14
N LEU A 123 -19.24 -7.98 -3.67
CA LEU A 123 -20.54 -7.50 -4.10
C LEU A 123 -20.53 -7.09 -5.58
N GLU A 124 -19.56 -6.31 -6.01
CA GLU A 124 -19.38 -5.90 -7.41
C GLU A 124 -19.31 -7.10 -8.35
N HIS A 125 -18.47 -8.09 -8.01
CA HIS A 125 -18.35 -9.33 -8.81
C HIS A 125 -19.67 -10.09 -8.94
N VAL A 126 -20.49 -10.10 -7.88
CA VAL A 126 -21.82 -10.73 -7.90
C VAL A 126 -22.78 -9.91 -8.76
N LEU A 127 -22.77 -8.58 -8.66
CA LEU A 127 -23.66 -7.71 -9.42
C LEU A 127 -23.35 -7.72 -10.92
N GLU A 128 -22.09 -7.79 -11.31
CA GLU A 128 -21.68 -7.93 -12.72
C GLU A 128 -22.23 -9.21 -13.37
N LYS A 129 -22.38 -10.27 -12.58
CA LYS A 129 -22.92 -11.55 -13.07
C LYS A 129 -24.42 -11.71 -12.91
N LYS A 130 -25.02 -10.98 -11.98
CA LYS A 130 -26.43 -11.09 -11.60
C LYS A 130 -26.98 -9.70 -11.39
N GLN A 131 -28.13 -9.43 -11.96
CA GLN A 131 -28.76 -8.10 -11.89
C GLN A 131 -29.37 -7.78 -10.50
N ASP A 132 -29.58 -8.76 -9.64
CA ASP A 132 -30.24 -8.59 -8.34
C ASP A 132 -29.23 -8.42 -7.20
N ILE A 133 -29.46 -7.42 -6.33
CA ILE A 133 -28.70 -7.21 -5.10
C ILE A 133 -28.95 -8.40 -4.14
N PRO A 134 -27.91 -9.16 -3.73
CA PRO A 134 -28.05 -10.28 -2.83
C PRO A 134 -28.32 -9.82 -1.40
N LYS A 135 -28.98 -10.65 -0.58
CA LYS A 135 -29.11 -10.39 0.87
C LYS A 135 -27.83 -10.70 1.63
N THR A 136 -27.15 -11.77 1.23
CA THR A 136 -25.97 -12.27 1.93
C THR A 136 -24.99 -12.85 0.92
N ILE A 137 -23.72 -12.50 1.09
CA ILE A 137 -22.57 -13.10 0.40
C ILE A 137 -21.71 -13.77 1.48
N ASN A 138 -21.37 -15.03 1.29
CA ASN A 138 -20.37 -15.71 2.12
C ASN A 138 -19.09 -15.80 1.29
N VAL A 139 -18.04 -15.15 1.75
CA VAL A 139 -16.72 -15.13 1.12
C VAL A 139 -15.80 -16.06 1.89
N THR A 140 -15.23 -17.04 1.19
CA THR A 140 -14.12 -17.85 1.69
C THR A 140 -12.85 -17.40 0.99
N LEU A 141 -11.83 -17.03 1.74
CA LEU A 141 -10.54 -16.70 1.16
C LEU A 141 -9.73 -17.99 0.99
N ALA A 142 -9.48 -18.36 -0.28
CA ALA A 142 -8.60 -19.48 -0.60
C ALA A 142 -7.16 -19.15 -0.13
N TYR A 143 -6.75 -17.89 -0.35
CA TYR A 143 -5.50 -17.31 0.16
C TYR A 143 -5.73 -15.86 0.54
N TYR A 144 -5.11 -15.45 1.64
CA TYR A 144 -4.97 -14.06 2.02
C TYR A 144 -3.50 -13.72 2.26
N LEU A 145 -2.96 -12.85 1.43
CA LEU A 145 -1.58 -12.42 1.51
C LEU A 145 -1.55 -10.95 1.89
N THR A 146 -0.68 -10.60 2.82
CA THR A 146 -0.48 -9.20 3.25
C THR A 146 0.97 -8.98 3.65
N CYS A 147 1.35 -7.74 3.86
CA CYS A 147 2.69 -7.38 4.28
C CYS A 147 2.70 -6.54 5.56
N LEU A 148 3.83 -6.59 6.23
CA LEU A 148 4.16 -5.75 7.38
C LEU A 148 5.49 -5.03 7.12
N PRO A 149 5.65 -3.83 7.68
CA PRO A 149 6.96 -3.20 7.76
C PRO A 149 7.99 -4.19 8.33
N ILE A 150 9.19 -4.14 7.81
CA ILE A 150 10.25 -5.09 8.15
C ILE A 150 10.51 -5.16 9.65
N SER A 151 10.47 -4.03 10.34
CA SER A 151 10.63 -3.97 11.80
C SER A 151 9.56 -4.74 12.57
N GLU A 152 8.32 -4.78 12.05
CA GLU A 152 7.24 -5.57 12.63
C GLU A 152 7.28 -7.02 12.19
N PHE A 153 7.62 -7.26 10.92
CA PHE A 153 7.78 -8.61 10.37
C PHE A 153 8.87 -9.40 11.10
N ASN A 154 10.00 -8.78 11.41
CA ASN A 154 11.10 -9.39 12.16
C ASN A 154 10.77 -9.70 13.62
N ASN A 155 9.64 -9.21 14.13
CA ASN A 155 9.13 -9.52 15.46
C ASN A 155 8.09 -10.66 15.41
N PRO A 156 8.46 -11.90 15.82
CA PRO A 156 7.56 -13.06 15.75
C PRO A 156 6.24 -12.85 16.50
N LYS A 157 6.27 -12.14 17.64
CA LYS A 157 5.07 -11.86 18.44
C LYS A 157 4.11 -10.94 17.71
N LYS A 158 4.62 -9.93 16.99
CA LYS A 158 3.80 -9.04 16.17
C LYS A 158 3.17 -9.78 14.99
N ARG A 159 3.94 -10.63 14.30
CA ARG A 159 3.41 -11.46 13.20
C ARG A 159 2.29 -12.38 13.68
N GLU A 160 2.53 -13.10 14.77
CA GLU A 160 1.53 -14.00 15.35
C GLU A 160 0.26 -13.26 15.77
N LEU A 161 0.42 -12.09 16.41
CA LEU A 161 -0.71 -11.25 16.81
C LEU A 161 -1.53 -10.81 15.59
N PHE A 162 -0.86 -10.39 14.51
CA PHE A 162 -1.53 -9.94 13.29
C PHE A 162 -2.25 -11.10 12.60
N LEU A 163 -1.59 -12.25 12.45
CA LEU A 163 -2.21 -13.47 11.93
C LEU A 163 -3.46 -13.84 12.72
N LYS A 164 -3.36 -13.83 14.06
CA LYS A 164 -4.49 -14.13 14.94
C LYS A 164 -5.63 -13.13 14.79
N LYS A 165 -5.34 -11.84 14.62
CA LYS A 165 -6.38 -10.82 14.35
C LYS A 165 -7.13 -11.12 13.05
N LEU A 166 -6.40 -11.41 11.98
CA LEU A 166 -6.97 -11.66 10.66
C LEU A 166 -7.79 -12.96 10.61
N SER A 167 -7.28 -14.04 11.19
CA SER A 167 -7.87 -15.38 11.09
C SER A 167 -8.81 -15.76 12.26
N LYS A 168 -9.01 -14.87 13.22
CA LYS A 168 -9.85 -15.16 14.39
C LYS A 168 -11.33 -15.14 14.04
N GLY A 169 -11.89 -16.31 13.72
CA GLY A 169 -13.32 -16.49 13.56
C GLY A 169 -13.84 -15.88 12.25
N LYS A 170 -15.11 -15.46 12.28
CA LYS A 170 -15.82 -14.94 11.11
C LYS A 170 -16.00 -13.44 11.23
N HIS A 171 -15.63 -12.73 10.19
CA HIS A 171 -15.88 -11.29 10.08
C HIS A 171 -17.19 -11.06 9.31
N THR A 172 -17.95 -10.07 9.72
CA THR A 172 -19.18 -9.67 9.03
C THR A 172 -19.10 -8.19 8.70
N VAL A 173 -19.27 -7.87 7.42
CA VAL A 173 -19.38 -6.51 6.91
C VAL A 173 -20.80 -6.33 6.38
N ILE A 174 -21.47 -5.29 6.80
CA ILE A 174 -22.79 -4.90 6.29
C ILE A 174 -22.60 -3.65 5.46
N ILE A 175 -22.80 -3.76 4.16
CA ILE A 175 -22.71 -2.64 3.23
C ILE A 175 -24.02 -1.84 3.31
N LYS A 176 -23.90 -0.53 3.57
CA LYS A 176 -25.02 0.40 3.82
C LYS A 176 -25.33 1.30 2.63
N SER A 177 -24.39 1.51 1.73
CA SER A 177 -24.49 2.47 0.63
C SER A 177 -25.51 2.12 -0.46
N LEU A 178 -26.21 0.97 -0.37
CA LEU A 178 -27.21 0.54 -1.34
C LEU A 178 -28.64 0.69 -0.79
N ARG A 179 -29.64 0.60 -1.69
CA ARG A 179 -31.07 0.63 -1.35
C ARG A 179 -31.52 -0.42 -0.33
N GLN A 180 -30.71 -1.46 -0.13
CA GLN A 180 -30.87 -2.46 0.92
C GLN A 180 -29.52 -2.89 1.44
N ASP A 181 -29.44 -3.18 2.73
CA ASP A 181 -28.25 -3.71 3.37
C ASP A 181 -27.83 -5.05 2.75
N VAL A 182 -26.52 -5.17 2.43
CA VAL A 182 -25.93 -6.42 1.97
C VAL A 182 -24.97 -6.93 3.03
N LYS A 183 -25.24 -8.12 3.56
CA LYS A 183 -24.39 -8.76 4.55
C LYS A 183 -23.32 -9.60 3.85
N VAL A 184 -22.05 -9.29 4.10
CA VAL A 184 -20.92 -10.07 3.62
C VAL A 184 -20.22 -10.73 4.80
N ASN A 185 -20.22 -12.07 4.81
CA ASN A 185 -19.50 -12.87 5.81
C ASN A 185 -18.16 -13.30 5.21
N ILE A 186 -17.07 -12.97 5.86
CA ILE A 186 -15.72 -13.25 5.39
C ILE A 186 -15.05 -14.24 6.33
N SER A 187 -14.53 -15.33 5.77
CA SER A 187 -13.77 -16.35 6.50
C SER A 187 -12.33 -16.38 6.01
N MET A 188 -11.39 -16.21 6.94
CA MET A 188 -9.95 -16.32 6.69
C MET A 188 -9.40 -17.45 7.53
N ASP A 189 -8.70 -18.40 6.91
CA ASP A 189 -8.02 -19.48 7.61
C ASP A 189 -6.57 -19.08 7.90
N ALA A 190 -6.08 -19.37 9.11
CA ALA A 190 -4.71 -19.07 9.50
C ALA A 190 -3.68 -19.81 8.63
N THR A 191 -4.01 -21.01 8.16
CA THR A 191 -3.14 -21.83 7.30
C THR A 191 -3.08 -21.32 5.86
N GLN A 192 -4.02 -20.47 5.48
CA GLN A 192 -4.13 -19.83 4.15
C GLN A 192 -3.87 -18.32 4.21
N THR A 193 -3.38 -17.83 5.37
CA THR A 193 -3.06 -16.41 5.56
C THR A 193 -1.54 -16.25 5.69
N PHE A 194 -0.95 -15.51 4.78
CA PHE A 194 0.49 -15.32 4.70
C PHE A 194 0.85 -13.86 4.91
N ILE A 195 1.86 -13.63 5.73
CA ILE A 195 2.38 -12.29 6.04
C ILE A 195 3.82 -12.22 5.55
N TYR A 196 4.12 -11.24 4.72
CA TYR A 196 5.43 -11.00 4.14
C TYR A 196 6.01 -9.66 4.59
N PRO A 197 7.33 -9.46 4.53
CA PRO A 197 7.92 -8.16 4.76
C PRO A 197 7.68 -7.23 3.55
N GLU A 198 7.39 -5.97 3.82
CA GLU A 198 7.35 -4.92 2.80
C GLU A 198 8.71 -4.82 2.07
N GLY A 199 8.72 -4.36 0.83
CA GLY A 199 9.92 -4.28 -0.01
C GLY A 199 10.26 -5.60 -0.72
N ILE A 200 10.30 -6.75 -0.01
CA ILE A 200 10.61 -8.05 -0.64
C ILE A 200 9.55 -8.46 -1.66
N THR A 201 8.29 -8.18 -1.38
CA THR A 201 7.18 -8.48 -2.29
C THR A 201 7.28 -7.73 -3.61
N ALA A 202 7.86 -6.54 -3.59
CA ALA A 202 8.14 -5.77 -4.80
C ALA A 202 9.16 -6.48 -5.70
N GLN A 203 10.22 -7.07 -5.12
CA GLN A 203 11.22 -7.84 -5.85
C GLN A 203 10.59 -9.03 -6.58
N ILE A 204 9.71 -9.76 -5.93
CA ILE A 204 8.99 -10.88 -6.55
C ILE A 204 8.16 -10.38 -7.74
N GLY A 205 7.49 -9.25 -7.58
CA GLY A 205 6.73 -8.63 -8.66
C GLY A 205 7.58 -8.10 -9.81
N LEU A 206 8.85 -7.80 -9.59
CA LEU A 206 9.79 -7.45 -10.67
C LEU A 206 10.22 -8.67 -11.48
N ILE A 207 10.32 -9.83 -10.84
CA ILE A 207 10.78 -11.07 -11.45
C ILE A 207 9.63 -11.83 -12.14
N TYR A 208 8.47 -11.92 -11.48
CA TYR A 208 7.35 -12.74 -11.94
C TYR A 208 6.10 -11.92 -12.26
N ASN A 209 5.30 -12.43 -13.18
CA ASN A 209 3.94 -11.95 -13.44
C ASN A 209 2.89 -12.77 -12.63
N PRO A 210 1.61 -12.36 -12.63
CA PRO A 210 0.55 -13.09 -11.93
C PRO A 210 0.34 -14.54 -12.38
N GLU A 211 0.81 -14.91 -13.56
CA GLU A 211 0.72 -16.27 -14.13
C GLU A 211 1.91 -17.17 -13.73
N LYS A 212 2.75 -16.71 -12.78
CA LYS A 212 3.94 -17.41 -12.28
C LYS A 212 5.03 -17.67 -13.32
N SER A 213 4.98 -16.99 -14.46
CA SER A 213 6.07 -16.95 -15.43
C SER A 213 6.94 -15.73 -15.21
N PHE A 214 8.15 -15.70 -15.80
CA PHE A 214 8.99 -14.50 -15.74
C PHE A 214 8.25 -13.33 -16.39
N ALA A 215 8.29 -12.20 -15.69
CA ALA A 215 7.68 -10.99 -16.18
C ALA A 215 8.40 -10.49 -17.44
N TYR A 216 7.62 -10.10 -18.43
CA TYR A 216 8.10 -9.39 -19.61
C TYR A 216 7.33 -8.08 -19.72
N ARG A 217 8.04 -6.97 -19.86
CA ARG A 217 7.47 -5.63 -19.90
C ARG A 217 7.98 -4.88 -21.11
N GLU A 218 7.05 -4.32 -21.85
CA GLU A 218 7.30 -3.47 -23.01
C GLU A 218 7.00 -2.00 -22.67
N GLY A 219 7.62 -1.09 -23.40
CA GLY A 219 7.41 0.35 -23.30
C GLY A 219 8.66 1.13 -22.89
N ASP A 220 8.64 2.42 -23.14
CA ASP A 220 9.80 3.32 -23.01
C ASP A 220 10.48 3.30 -21.64
N LEU A 221 9.71 3.06 -20.58
CA LEU A 221 10.20 2.94 -19.20
C LEU A 221 11.05 1.67 -18.98
N PHE A 222 10.93 0.68 -19.87
CA PHE A 222 11.54 -0.64 -19.70
C PHE A 222 12.52 -1.02 -20.82
N GLU A 223 12.53 -0.33 -21.95
CA GLU A 223 13.31 -0.72 -23.14
C GLU A 223 14.81 -0.91 -22.87
N LYS A 224 15.36 -0.20 -21.89
CA LYS A 224 16.79 -0.31 -21.51
C LYS A 224 16.96 -0.84 -20.08
N SER A 225 15.88 -1.25 -19.43
CA SER A 225 15.87 -1.68 -18.04
C SER A 225 16.05 -3.19 -17.96
N PRO A 226 16.83 -3.74 -17.02
CA PRO A 226 16.86 -5.17 -16.73
C PRO A 226 15.46 -5.71 -16.34
N TYR A 227 14.54 -4.84 -15.95
CA TYR A 227 13.15 -5.21 -15.59
C TYR A 227 12.24 -5.50 -16.78
N SER A 228 12.66 -5.21 -18.00
CA SER A 228 11.93 -5.65 -19.19
C SER A 228 11.80 -7.17 -19.24
N ASN A 229 12.75 -7.89 -18.64
CA ASN A 229 12.78 -9.34 -18.56
C ASN A 229 13.11 -9.78 -17.12
N GLY A 230 12.11 -10.33 -16.41
CA GLY A 230 12.26 -10.74 -15.04
C GLY A 230 13.34 -11.81 -14.81
N LYS A 231 13.58 -12.70 -15.81
CA LYS A 231 14.68 -13.67 -15.73
C LYS A 231 16.04 -12.97 -15.81
N ALA A 232 16.23 -12.09 -16.78
CA ALA A 232 17.47 -11.34 -16.91
C ALA A 232 17.76 -10.49 -15.69
N TYR A 233 16.72 -9.91 -15.09
CA TYR A 233 16.82 -9.19 -13.81
C TYR A 233 17.22 -10.11 -12.66
N SER A 234 16.57 -11.26 -12.51
CA SER A 234 16.93 -12.25 -11.49
C SER A 234 18.36 -12.75 -11.61
N ASP A 235 18.86 -12.87 -12.84
CA ASP A 235 20.21 -13.34 -13.15
C ASP A 235 21.26 -12.22 -13.06
N SER A 236 20.87 -10.95 -12.84
CA SER A 236 21.79 -9.80 -12.83
C SER A 236 22.65 -9.65 -11.57
N GLY A 237 22.46 -10.53 -10.57
CA GLY A 237 23.15 -10.49 -9.29
C GLY A 237 22.40 -9.70 -8.22
N ASN A 238 23.15 -9.16 -7.24
CA ASN A 238 22.53 -8.50 -6.10
C ASN A 238 21.88 -7.16 -6.46
N ALA A 239 20.65 -6.97 -5.99
CA ALA A 239 19.91 -5.74 -6.18
C ALA A 239 19.66 -5.04 -4.83
N LEU A 240 19.90 -3.73 -4.78
CA LEU A 240 19.48 -2.85 -3.69
C LEU A 240 18.11 -2.27 -4.02
N LEU A 241 17.13 -2.54 -3.17
CA LEU A 241 15.80 -1.94 -3.29
C LEU A 241 15.65 -0.82 -2.27
N ILE A 242 15.10 0.31 -2.72
CA ILE A 242 14.75 1.47 -1.92
C ILE A 242 13.25 1.72 -2.15
N ASP A 243 12.41 1.24 -1.24
CA ASP A 243 10.96 1.43 -1.30
C ASP A 243 10.57 2.68 -0.52
N ILE A 244 10.33 3.76 -1.24
CA ILE A 244 9.94 5.05 -0.66
C ILE A 244 8.41 5.09 -0.54
N GLY A 245 7.93 4.89 0.68
CA GLY A 245 6.53 4.99 1.03
C GLY A 245 6.10 6.39 1.48
N ASP A 246 4.87 6.48 1.98
CA ASP A 246 4.34 7.69 2.59
C ASP A 246 4.96 7.94 3.99
N GLY A 247 5.01 6.92 4.85
CA GLY A 247 5.50 7.05 6.21
C GLY A 247 6.85 6.41 6.48
N THR A 248 7.27 5.47 5.63
CA THR A 248 8.52 4.72 5.80
C THR A 248 9.29 4.65 4.49
N THR A 249 10.59 4.44 4.60
CA THR A 249 11.42 4.00 3.47
C THR A 249 12.10 2.71 3.86
N ASP A 250 11.82 1.65 3.10
CA ASP A 250 12.38 0.32 3.33
C ASP A 250 13.54 0.06 2.36
N ILE A 251 14.67 -0.38 2.92
CA ILE A 251 15.91 -0.63 2.17
C ILE A 251 16.26 -2.10 2.34
N SER A 252 16.45 -2.82 1.23
CA SER A 252 16.78 -4.22 1.23
C SER A 252 17.78 -4.59 0.13
N ILE A 253 18.64 -5.56 0.42
CA ILE A 253 19.53 -6.15 -0.58
C ILE A 253 19.04 -7.58 -0.87
N MET A 254 18.83 -7.86 -2.14
CA MET A 254 18.23 -9.10 -2.61
C MET A 254 19.19 -9.83 -3.56
N ASP A 255 19.21 -11.15 -3.43
CA ASP A 255 19.79 -12.10 -4.38
C ASP A 255 18.62 -12.88 -5.01
N GLY A 256 18.26 -12.53 -6.23
CA GLY A 256 17.03 -13.00 -6.84
C GLY A 256 15.78 -12.68 -5.99
N THR A 257 15.03 -13.69 -5.57
CA THR A 257 13.82 -13.55 -4.74
C THR A 257 14.08 -13.57 -3.24
N HIS A 258 15.33 -13.72 -2.82
CA HIS A 258 15.68 -13.90 -1.42
C HIS A 258 16.53 -12.73 -0.90
N PRO A 259 16.38 -12.35 0.37
CA PRO A 259 17.33 -11.45 1.01
C PRO A 259 18.75 -12.03 0.93
N LEU A 260 19.74 -11.19 0.65
CA LEU A 260 21.11 -11.61 0.58
C LEU A 260 21.56 -12.24 1.92
N LYS A 261 22.09 -13.46 1.85
CA LYS A 261 22.50 -14.24 3.03
C LYS A 261 23.57 -13.51 3.84
N GLY A 262 23.42 -13.53 5.16
CA GLY A 262 24.40 -12.95 6.10
C GLY A 262 24.25 -11.46 6.33
N LEU A 263 23.46 -10.78 5.54
CA LEU A 263 23.04 -9.42 5.84
C LEU A 263 21.76 -9.51 6.66
N GLY A 264 21.77 -8.92 7.83
CA GLY A 264 20.54 -8.77 8.62
C GLY A 264 19.52 -8.08 7.72
N VAL A 265 18.38 -8.71 7.59
CA VAL A 265 17.33 -8.26 6.68
C VAL A 265 17.00 -6.80 6.91
N ASN A 266 17.12 -6.00 5.88
CA ASN A 266 16.29 -4.86 5.59
C ASN A 266 16.11 -3.84 6.72
N ILE A 267 16.44 -2.62 6.45
CA ILE A 267 16.25 -1.49 7.35
C ILE A 267 15.02 -0.73 6.90
N SER A 268 14.17 -0.37 7.85
CA SER A 268 13.08 0.56 7.66
C SER A 268 13.44 1.88 8.33
N LEU A 269 13.46 2.94 7.54
CA LEU A 269 13.47 4.31 8.04
C LEU A 269 12.03 4.72 8.36
N SER A 270 11.79 5.25 9.57
CA SER A 270 10.49 5.84 9.93
C SER A 270 10.32 7.22 9.28
N GLN A 271 10.67 7.34 8.00
CA GLN A 271 10.59 8.54 7.19
C GLN A 271 10.20 8.17 5.76
N GLY A 272 9.27 8.92 5.20
CA GLY A 272 8.82 8.79 3.83
C GLY A 272 8.37 10.14 3.28
N VAL A 273 7.78 10.15 2.10
CA VAL A 273 7.34 11.39 1.46
C VAL A 273 6.24 12.10 2.26
N GLY A 274 5.35 11.35 2.91
CA GLY A 274 4.31 11.94 3.76
C GLY A 274 4.89 12.61 5.01
N THR A 275 5.96 12.07 5.61
CA THR A 275 6.65 12.72 6.72
C THR A 275 7.36 14.01 6.26
N ALA A 276 7.93 13.99 5.06
CA ALA A 276 8.51 15.20 4.45
C ALA A 276 7.43 16.25 4.16
N ALA A 277 6.26 15.83 3.69
CA ALA A 277 5.13 16.72 3.44
C ALA A 277 4.55 17.31 4.74
N SER A 278 4.45 16.52 5.82
CA SER A 278 4.05 17.05 7.14
C SER A 278 5.02 18.14 7.60
N ALA A 279 6.32 17.87 7.58
CA ALA A 279 7.33 18.85 7.96
C ALA A 279 7.36 20.10 7.04
N ALA A 280 6.99 19.95 5.78
CA ALA A 280 6.85 21.08 4.85
C ALA A 280 5.60 21.91 5.17
N SER A 281 4.48 21.26 5.50
CA SER A 281 3.24 21.93 5.92
C SER A 281 3.43 22.69 7.24
N ASP A 282 4.15 22.10 8.20
CA ASP A 282 4.48 22.76 9.47
C ASP A 282 5.31 24.03 9.23
N GLN A 283 6.30 23.96 8.33
CA GLN A 283 7.11 25.12 7.98
C GLN A 283 6.28 26.20 7.28
N LEU A 284 5.38 25.80 6.39
CA LEU A 284 4.45 26.73 5.74
C LEU A 284 3.57 27.46 6.76
N ALA A 285 3.03 26.74 7.75
CA ALA A 285 2.19 27.30 8.78
C ALA A 285 2.96 28.28 9.71
N ILE A 286 4.26 28.04 9.92
CA ILE A 286 5.15 28.97 10.63
C ILE A 286 5.36 30.24 9.80
N ASP A 287 5.64 30.10 8.50
CA ASP A 287 5.90 31.25 7.62
C ASP A 287 4.62 32.08 7.37
N TYR A 288 3.46 31.44 7.38
CA TYR A 288 2.16 32.04 7.09
C TYR A 288 1.10 31.62 8.11
N THR A 289 1.12 32.23 9.28
CA THR A 289 0.21 31.90 10.40
C THR A 289 -1.29 31.98 10.08
N GLN A 290 -1.67 32.65 8.99
CA GLN A 290 -3.06 32.79 8.54
C GLN A 290 -3.57 31.56 7.74
N ILE A 291 -2.68 30.72 7.22
CA ILE A 291 -3.05 29.60 6.34
C ILE A 291 -3.47 28.37 7.14
N GLY A 292 -2.97 28.23 8.37
CA GLY A 292 -3.18 27.03 9.17
C GLY A 292 -2.36 25.82 8.66
N HIS A 293 -2.53 24.67 9.34
CA HIS A 293 -1.87 23.43 8.94
C HIS A 293 -2.68 22.71 7.88
N TYR A 294 -2.05 22.34 6.77
CA TYR A 294 -2.60 21.34 5.86
C TYR A 294 -2.31 19.94 6.42
N SER A 295 -3.25 19.02 6.25
CA SER A 295 -2.90 17.60 6.36
C SER A 295 -1.88 17.23 5.29
N ARG A 296 -1.02 16.25 5.55
CA ARG A 296 0.04 15.83 4.61
C ARG A 296 -0.49 15.50 3.21
N SER A 297 -1.66 14.85 3.12
CA SER A 297 -2.28 14.49 1.85
C SER A 297 -2.75 15.71 1.07
N VAL A 298 -3.36 16.68 1.76
CA VAL A 298 -3.80 17.95 1.18
C VAL A 298 -2.58 18.78 0.73
N PHE A 299 -1.53 18.84 1.56
CA PHE A 299 -0.30 19.53 1.18
C PHE A 299 0.33 18.93 -0.08
N LEU A 300 0.46 17.60 -0.15
CA LEU A 300 0.99 16.91 -1.33
C LEU A 300 0.13 17.16 -2.56
N GLU A 301 -1.20 17.07 -2.44
CA GLU A 301 -2.11 17.37 -3.55
C GLU A 301 -1.90 18.79 -4.10
N HIS A 302 -1.74 19.77 -3.23
CA HIS A 302 -1.46 21.16 -3.65
C HIS A 302 -0.06 21.30 -4.26
N ALA A 303 0.96 20.68 -3.66
CA ALA A 303 2.33 20.79 -4.11
C ALA A 303 2.60 20.15 -5.49
N ILE A 304 1.80 19.13 -5.88
CA ILE A 304 1.94 18.49 -7.20
C ILE A 304 1.20 19.23 -8.33
N ARG A 305 0.38 20.25 -8.01
CA ARG A 305 -0.31 21.04 -9.03
C ARG A 305 0.68 21.84 -9.88
N GLU A 306 0.45 21.87 -11.19
CA GLU A 306 1.30 22.60 -12.14
C GLU A 306 0.94 24.09 -12.23
N ASN A 307 0.48 24.72 -11.16
CA ASN A 307 0.22 26.14 -11.07
C ASN A 307 1.31 26.87 -10.25
N GLY A 308 1.29 28.19 -10.25
CA GLY A 308 2.28 28.99 -9.54
C GLY A 308 2.33 28.74 -8.03
N GLU A 309 1.18 28.46 -7.40
CA GLU A 309 1.07 28.10 -5.98
C GLU A 309 1.71 26.73 -5.74
N GLY A 310 1.33 25.70 -6.49
CA GLY A 310 1.89 24.34 -6.37
C GLY A 310 3.40 24.35 -6.57
N LYS A 311 3.90 25.08 -7.56
CA LYS A 311 5.33 25.27 -7.79
C LYS A 311 6.02 25.87 -6.56
N THR A 312 5.47 26.92 -5.97
CA THR A 312 6.03 27.57 -4.76
C THR A 312 6.05 26.60 -3.58
N LEU A 313 4.94 25.88 -3.34
CA LEU A 313 4.87 24.88 -2.24
C LEU A 313 5.91 23.78 -2.44
N ARG A 314 6.06 23.29 -3.65
CA ARG A 314 7.05 22.27 -3.99
C ARG A 314 8.48 22.76 -3.81
N GLU A 315 8.87 23.81 -4.49
CA GLU A 315 10.26 24.26 -4.54
C GLU A 315 10.74 24.85 -3.21
N LYS A 316 9.90 25.61 -2.51
CA LYS A 316 10.30 26.28 -1.27
C LYS A 316 10.19 25.38 -0.04
N TYR A 317 9.18 24.50 0.02
CA TYR A 317 8.86 23.75 1.24
C TYR A 317 9.10 22.25 1.10
N LEU A 318 8.62 21.62 0.03
CA LEU A 318 8.69 20.17 -0.09
C LEU A 318 10.08 19.67 -0.50
N GLU A 319 10.68 20.20 -1.55
CA GLU A 319 11.99 19.77 -2.07
C GLU A 319 13.09 19.75 -0.99
N PRO A 320 13.23 20.77 -0.11
CA PRO A 320 14.24 20.72 0.96
C PRO A 320 14.00 19.57 1.95
N LYS A 321 12.75 19.21 2.24
CA LYS A 321 12.41 18.10 3.14
C LYS A 321 12.62 16.75 2.47
N ILE A 322 12.31 16.65 1.17
CA ILE A 322 12.66 15.46 0.37
C ILE A 322 14.18 15.27 0.29
N ASN A 323 14.96 16.34 0.10
CA ASN A 323 16.42 16.25 0.11
C ASN A 323 16.96 15.78 1.48
N SER A 324 16.32 16.19 2.58
CA SER A 324 16.65 15.67 3.91
C SER A 324 16.35 14.17 4.04
N LEU A 325 15.22 13.70 3.49
CA LEU A 325 14.90 12.28 3.40
C LEU A 325 15.95 11.53 2.57
N ILE A 326 16.37 12.07 1.42
CA ILE A 326 17.39 11.46 0.55
C ILE A 326 18.73 11.33 1.28
N ASN A 327 19.15 12.32 2.06
CA ASN A 327 20.37 12.23 2.89
C ASN A 327 20.26 11.14 3.97
N ALA A 328 19.07 10.94 4.55
CA ALA A 328 18.85 9.86 5.51
C ALA A 328 18.90 8.49 4.80
N ILE A 329 18.32 8.37 3.60
CA ILE A 329 18.39 7.18 2.75
C ILE A 329 19.85 6.86 2.42
N GLU A 330 20.64 7.85 1.95
CA GLU A 330 22.06 7.68 1.65
C GLU A 330 22.83 7.06 2.80
N THR A 331 22.65 7.59 4.00
CA THR A 331 23.35 7.11 5.21
C THR A 331 23.08 5.62 5.47
N VAL A 332 21.85 5.18 5.25
CA VAL A 332 21.48 3.78 5.44
C VAL A 332 21.96 2.92 4.28
N VAL A 333 21.82 3.40 3.06
CA VAL A 333 22.29 2.71 1.84
C VAL A 333 23.80 2.49 1.93
N GLU A 334 24.58 3.48 2.31
CA GLU A 334 26.03 3.34 2.49
C GLU A 334 26.39 2.21 3.45
N LYS A 335 25.70 2.17 4.60
CA LYS A 335 25.91 1.13 5.60
C LYS A 335 25.60 -0.27 5.07
N GLU A 336 24.47 -0.42 4.38
CA GLU A 336 24.06 -1.72 3.85
C GLU A 336 24.92 -2.14 2.66
N TYR A 337 25.30 -1.20 1.82
CA TYR A 337 26.22 -1.42 0.70
C TYR A 337 27.57 -1.98 1.16
N ARG A 338 28.15 -1.38 2.22
CA ARG A 338 29.41 -1.87 2.81
C ARG A 338 29.28 -3.27 3.41
N LYS A 339 28.11 -3.60 4.01
CA LYS A 339 27.84 -4.95 4.51
C LYS A 339 27.77 -6.00 3.40
N ALA A 340 27.30 -5.61 2.22
CA ALA A 340 27.28 -6.44 1.03
C ALA A 340 28.65 -6.56 0.33
N ASN A 341 29.73 -6.12 0.95
CA ASN A 341 31.07 -6.07 0.37
C ASN A 341 31.12 -5.29 -0.95
N ASN A 342 30.26 -4.30 -1.10
CA ASN A 342 30.07 -3.49 -2.31
C ASN A 342 29.65 -4.32 -3.55
N ASP A 343 29.09 -5.50 -3.36
CA ASP A 343 28.61 -6.37 -4.45
C ASP A 343 27.13 -6.11 -4.73
N ILE A 344 26.84 -4.96 -5.32
CA ILE A 344 25.50 -4.56 -5.75
C ILE A 344 25.57 -4.12 -7.21
N ASN A 345 24.86 -4.84 -8.07
CA ASN A 345 24.85 -4.60 -9.50
C ASN A 345 23.72 -3.68 -9.96
N THR A 346 22.67 -3.58 -9.18
CA THR A 346 21.47 -2.84 -9.56
C THR A 346 20.87 -2.14 -8.35
N VAL A 347 20.42 -0.90 -8.53
CA VAL A 347 19.63 -0.16 -7.54
C VAL A 347 18.24 0.09 -8.09
N VAL A 348 17.23 -0.24 -7.32
CA VAL A 348 15.81 -0.03 -7.67
C VAL A 348 15.19 0.92 -6.67
N VAL A 349 14.71 2.05 -7.13
CA VAL A 349 13.90 2.97 -6.34
C VAL A 349 12.44 2.79 -6.73
N LEU A 350 11.63 2.43 -5.77
CA LEU A 350 10.24 2.07 -5.97
C LEU A 350 9.34 2.64 -4.85
N GLY A 351 8.06 2.34 -4.90
CA GLY A 351 7.08 2.79 -3.92
C GLY A 351 6.26 3.99 -4.36
N GLY A 352 5.18 4.24 -3.62
CA GLY A 352 4.25 5.34 -3.93
C GLY A 352 4.88 6.73 -3.81
N GLY A 353 5.90 6.87 -2.96
CA GLY A 353 6.62 8.12 -2.75
C GLY A 353 7.42 8.60 -3.96
N VAL A 354 7.82 7.68 -4.85
CA VAL A 354 8.56 8.04 -6.08
C VAL A 354 7.77 9.05 -6.95
N ASN A 355 6.45 8.97 -6.94
CA ASN A 355 5.60 9.89 -7.72
C ASN A 355 5.64 11.34 -7.21
N ALA A 356 6.09 11.57 -5.99
CA ALA A 356 6.22 12.91 -5.42
C ALA A 356 7.64 13.49 -5.57
N LEU A 357 8.60 12.71 -6.07
CA LEU A 357 9.96 13.16 -6.33
C LEU A 357 10.00 13.97 -7.64
N THR A 358 10.58 15.16 -7.57
CA THR A 358 10.92 15.93 -8.77
C THR A 358 12.13 15.34 -9.47
N GLU A 359 12.39 15.73 -10.73
CA GLU A 359 13.61 15.30 -11.43
C GLU A 359 14.87 15.73 -10.66
N LYS A 360 14.89 16.92 -10.05
CA LYS A 360 15.99 17.36 -9.17
C LYS A 360 16.22 16.45 -7.98
N ASN A 361 15.14 15.98 -7.34
CA ASN A 361 15.24 15.02 -6.23
C ASN A 361 15.81 13.68 -6.72
N LYS A 362 15.38 13.21 -7.89
CA LYS A 362 15.88 11.98 -8.49
C LYS A 362 17.38 12.11 -8.85
N GLU A 363 17.77 13.19 -9.51
CA GLU A 363 19.17 13.50 -9.80
C GLU A 363 20.01 13.57 -8.52
N PHE A 364 19.50 14.16 -7.47
CA PHE A 364 20.18 14.25 -6.18
C PHE A 364 20.37 12.86 -5.55
N LEU A 365 19.34 12.00 -5.53
CA LEU A 365 19.48 10.63 -5.04
C LEU A 365 20.43 9.80 -5.92
N GLN A 366 20.35 9.95 -7.25
CA GLN A 366 21.28 9.30 -8.18
C GLN A 366 22.73 9.66 -7.86
N ALA A 367 23.03 10.97 -7.73
CA ALA A 367 24.38 11.44 -7.39
C ALA A 367 24.88 10.87 -6.05
N LYS A 368 23.98 10.70 -5.06
CA LYS A 368 24.30 10.08 -3.78
C LYS A 368 24.68 8.62 -3.93
N ILE A 369 23.92 7.87 -4.70
CA ILE A 369 24.18 6.44 -4.98
C ILE A 369 25.48 6.28 -5.77
N ASP A 370 25.70 7.11 -6.78
CA ASP A 370 26.92 7.08 -7.60
C ASP A 370 28.18 7.36 -6.75
N SER A 371 28.07 8.21 -5.74
CA SER A 371 29.19 8.52 -4.83
C SER A 371 29.60 7.34 -3.95
N LEU A 372 28.72 6.38 -3.73
CA LEU A 372 29.00 5.18 -2.92
C LEU A 372 29.81 4.13 -3.66
N ASN A 373 29.80 4.15 -4.99
CA ASN A 373 30.52 3.20 -5.83
C ASN A 373 31.48 3.90 -6.80
N PRO A 374 32.59 4.50 -6.30
CA PRO A 374 33.50 5.29 -7.15
C PRO A 374 34.34 4.45 -8.13
N PHE A 375 34.36 3.11 -8.03
CA PHE A 375 35.35 2.27 -8.73
C PHE A 375 34.76 1.20 -9.64
N GLU A 376 33.47 0.91 -9.60
CA GLU A 376 32.87 -0.11 -10.44
C GLU A 376 31.61 0.38 -11.14
N SER A 377 31.44 -0.10 -12.35
CA SER A 377 30.36 0.17 -13.28
C SER A 377 29.07 0.65 -12.62
N HIS A 378 28.71 1.87 -12.92
CA HIS A 378 27.50 2.58 -12.55
C HIS A 378 26.33 1.65 -12.22
N ALA A 379 26.00 1.53 -10.93
CA ALA A 379 24.74 0.93 -10.54
C ALA A 379 23.62 1.76 -11.18
N ASN A 380 22.97 1.23 -12.19
CA ASN A 380 21.87 1.92 -12.83
C ASN A 380 20.73 2.05 -11.83
N VAL A 381 20.38 3.27 -11.48
CA VAL A 381 19.21 3.54 -10.64
C VAL A 381 17.98 3.52 -11.51
N TRP A 382 17.07 2.59 -11.19
CA TRP A 382 15.82 2.44 -11.90
C TRP A 382 14.66 2.94 -11.06
N TRP A 383 13.87 3.83 -11.60
CA TRP A 383 12.73 4.46 -10.97
C TRP A 383 11.44 3.74 -11.38
N ILE A 384 10.88 2.94 -10.48
CA ILE A 384 9.68 2.16 -10.79
C ILE A 384 8.53 2.58 -9.88
N PRO A 385 7.49 3.22 -10.41
CA PRO A 385 6.25 3.39 -9.69
C PRO A 385 5.55 2.04 -9.58
N VAL A 386 5.86 1.24 -8.57
CA VAL A 386 5.17 -0.03 -8.31
C VAL A 386 3.75 0.30 -7.84
N LYS A 387 2.78 0.03 -8.71
CA LYS A 387 1.37 0.32 -8.42
C LYS A 387 0.66 -0.80 -7.66
N TYR A 388 1.22 -2.04 -7.64
CA TYR A 388 0.49 -3.21 -7.16
C TYR A 388 1.35 -4.12 -6.32
N SER A 389 0.77 -4.70 -5.27
CA SER A 389 1.32 -5.89 -4.65
C SER A 389 1.08 -7.10 -5.57
N GLN A 390 2.13 -7.82 -5.91
CA GLN A 390 2.03 -9.04 -6.74
C GLN A 390 2.17 -10.31 -5.90
N LEU A 391 1.68 -10.27 -4.66
CA LEU A 391 1.80 -11.34 -3.68
C LEU A 391 1.17 -12.68 -4.12
N LEU A 392 0.25 -12.66 -5.08
CA LEU A 392 -0.40 -13.89 -5.57
C LEU A 392 0.51 -14.83 -6.35
N ASN A 393 1.74 -14.44 -6.65
CA ASN A 393 2.71 -15.30 -7.30
C ASN A 393 3.37 -16.29 -6.35
N LEU A 394 3.07 -16.22 -5.05
CA LEU A 394 3.74 -17.02 -4.02
C LEU A 394 3.08 -18.36 -3.72
N ASP A 395 2.03 -18.73 -4.46
CA ASP A 395 1.51 -20.09 -4.44
C ASP A 395 2.53 -21.03 -5.11
N GLY A 396 3.60 -21.35 -4.39
CA GLY A 396 4.70 -22.20 -4.84
C GLY A 396 4.31 -23.64 -4.99
#